data_be94a5688dd8f214c9d913150a1e1386
#
_entry.id   be94a5688dd8f214c9d913150a1e1386
#
_cell.length_a   1.000
_cell.length_b   1.000
_cell.length_c   1.000
_cell.angle_alpha   90.00
_cell.angle_beta   90.00
_cell.angle_gamma   90.00
#
_symmetry.space_group_name_H-M   'P 1'
#
loop_
_entity.id
_entity.type
_entity.pdbx_description
1 polymer ?
#
loop_
_entity_poly.entity_id
_entity_poly.type
_entity_poly.pdbx_seq_one_letter_code
_entity_poly.pdbx_strand_id
1 'polypeptide(L)'
;MATYVIGDLQGCWSSFKQLAAQLPAADRYIFVGDLVNRGFESLATLRHVKTRVEHGKAIALIGNHDLHLLAVAAGVRRLKDGDTLQEVLDAPDREELLAWIRNRPLAHFEDGVLFVHAGVLPPWTVEQTLSLADEVHRSLAADDDNAFLRQMYGDEPSRWSDDLTGNDRLRCVVNALTRVRLLSPDGAMNLKHKGKANEAPRGDVPWFDHPQRATRDTPVVFGHWSAEGLMARSNVIGLDTGCVWGGKLTALRLQDRALFQRDCPELQTAEE
;
A
#
# COMPACT_ATOMS: atom_id res chain seq x y z
N MET A 1 -22.38 8.54 8.01
CA MET A 1 -21.79 7.20 7.72
C MET A 1 -20.34 7.27 8.14
N ALA A 2 -19.88 6.38 9.03
CA ALA A 2 -18.51 6.42 9.54
C ALA A 2 -17.60 5.55 8.65
N THR A 3 -16.63 6.19 7.96
CA THR A 3 -15.61 5.51 7.15
C THR A 3 -14.31 5.47 7.93
N TYR A 4 -13.71 4.29 8.03
CA TYR A 4 -12.41 4.09 8.68
C TYR A 4 -11.36 3.68 7.66
N VAL A 5 -10.22 4.38 7.69
CA VAL A 5 -9.04 4.05 6.89
C VAL A 5 -8.13 3.18 7.75
N ILE A 6 -7.74 2.03 7.23
CA ILE A 6 -6.97 1.02 7.94
C ILE A 6 -5.56 0.94 7.34
N GLY A 7 -4.54 0.99 8.16
CA GLY A 7 -3.15 0.74 7.77
C GLY A 7 -2.92 -0.71 7.34
N ASP A 8 -1.67 -1.02 7.04
CA ASP A 8 -1.22 -2.32 6.52
C ASP A 8 -1.68 -3.49 7.38
N LEU A 9 -2.42 -4.42 6.79
CA LEU A 9 -2.91 -5.61 7.48
C LEU A 9 -1.87 -6.73 7.51
N GLN A 10 -1.16 -6.92 6.42
CA GLN A 10 -0.10 -7.93 6.28
C GLN A 10 -0.47 -9.28 6.92
N GLY A 11 -1.67 -9.81 6.64
CA GLY A 11 -2.13 -11.08 7.20
C GLY A 11 -2.42 -11.07 8.71
N CYS A 12 -2.63 -9.92 9.34
CA CYS A 12 -2.97 -9.79 10.77
C CYS A 12 -4.49 -9.71 10.99
N TRP A 13 -5.24 -10.66 10.45
CA TRP A 13 -6.70 -10.66 10.50
C TRP A 13 -7.27 -10.61 11.93
N SER A 14 -6.70 -11.38 12.86
CA SER A 14 -7.15 -11.40 14.24
C SER A 14 -6.99 -10.04 14.93
N SER A 15 -5.89 -9.32 14.66
CA SER A 15 -5.68 -7.95 15.14
C SER A 15 -6.71 -6.99 14.56
N PHE A 16 -7.03 -7.13 13.26
CA PHE A 16 -8.07 -6.31 12.63
C PHE A 16 -9.46 -6.58 13.24
N LYS A 17 -9.84 -7.84 13.47
CA LYS A 17 -11.11 -8.16 14.17
C LYS A 17 -11.23 -7.45 15.51
N GLN A 18 -10.16 -7.49 16.30
CA GLN A 18 -10.12 -6.86 17.62
C GLN A 18 -10.19 -5.33 17.52
N LEU A 19 -9.48 -4.72 16.56
CA LEU A 19 -9.58 -3.30 16.30
C LEU A 19 -11.00 -2.92 15.85
N ALA A 20 -11.55 -3.62 14.87
CA ALA A 20 -12.89 -3.37 14.33
C ALA A 20 -14.00 -3.45 15.40
N ALA A 21 -13.86 -4.34 16.39
CA ALA A 21 -14.80 -4.44 17.50
C ALA A 21 -14.77 -3.22 18.44
N GLN A 22 -13.72 -2.41 18.40
CA GLN A 22 -13.57 -1.18 19.20
C GLN A 22 -14.03 0.07 18.45
N LEU A 23 -14.24 -0.03 17.12
CA LEU A 23 -14.59 1.13 16.31
C LEU A 23 -16.08 1.47 16.47
N PRO A 24 -16.41 2.72 16.85
CA PRO A 24 -17.78 3.16 16.91
C PRO A 24 -18.46 3.14 15.54
N ALA A 25 -19.53 2.36 15.38
CA ALA A 25 -20.44 2.35 14.23
C ALA A 25 -19.72 2.40 12.86
N ALA A 26 -18.77 1.47 12.63
CA ALA A 26 -18.06 1.41 11.35
C ALA A 26 -19.00 0.95 10.24
N ASP A 27 -19.33 1.87 9.32
CA ASP A 27 -20.18 1.59 8.17
C ASP A 27 -19.37 1.11 6.96
N ARG A 28 -18.14 1.60 6.82
CA ARG A 28 -17.27 1.36 5.68
C ARG A 28 -15.79 1.42 6.04
N TYR A 29 -14.96 0.71 5.27
CA TYR A 29 -13.51 0.71 5.42
C TYR A 29 -12.79 1.12 4.12
N ILE A 30 -11.62 1.75 4.26
CA ILE A 30 -10.63 1.92 3.19
C ILE A 30 -9.33 1.28 3.68
N PHE A 31 -8.87 0.24 3.00
CA PHE A 31 -7.59 -0.40 3.29
C PHE A 31 -6.52 0.18 2.37
N VAL A 32 -5.41 0.66 2.92
CA VAL A 32 -4.37 1.35 2.13
C VAL A 32 -3.38 0.41 1.43
N GLY A 33 -3.69 -0.88 1.34
CA GLY A 33 -2.85 -1.90 0.70
C GLY A 33 -2.12 -2.78 1.69
N ASP A 34 -1.25 -3.66 1.17
CA ASP A 34 -0.54 -4.70 1.92
C ASP A 34 -1.49 -5.51 2.79
N LEU A 35 -2.43 -6.17 2.13
CA LEU A 35 -3.42 -7.02 2.79
C LEU A 35 -2.79 -8.32 3.27
N VAL A 36 -1.78 -8.82 2.56
CA VAL A 36 -1.18 -10.14 2.74
C VAL A 36 0.30 -10.08 3.12
N ASN A 37 0.83 -11.27 3.40
CA ASN A 37 2.24 -11.54 3.68
C ASN A 37 2.65 -11.16 5.11
N ARG A 38 3.78 -11.70 5.55
CA ARG A 38 4.40 -11.51 6.88
C ARG A 38 3.59 -12.10 8.05
N GLY A 39 2.32 -11.74 8.22
CA GLY A 39 1.42 -12.38 9.18
C GLY A 39 0.87 -13.70 8.65
N PHE A 40 0.32 -14.52 9.53
CA PHE A 40 -0.05 -15.92 9.24
C PHE A 40 -1.52 -16.11 8.85
N GLU A 41 -2.29 -15.02 8.65
CA GLU A 41 -3.71 -15.09 8.33
C GLU A 41 -4.05 -14.38 7.01
N SER A 42 -3.14 -14.46 6.00
CA SER A 42 -3.30 -13.79 4.70
C SER A 42 -4.55 -14.26 3.96
N LEU A 43 -4.84 -15.56 3.97
CA LEU A 43 -6.03 -16.12 3.33
C LEU A 43 -7.32 -15.63 3.97
N ALA A 44 -7.37 -15.62 5.30
CA ALA A 44 -8.53 -15.09 6.03
C ALA A 44 -8.70 -13.60 5.77
N THR A 45 -7.62 -12.82 5.77
CA THR A 45 -7.64 -11.39 5.46
C THR A 45 -8.22 -11.13 4.07
N LEU A 46 -7.72 -11.81 3.04
CA LEU A 46 -8.20 -11.63 1.67
C LEU A 46 -9.68 -11.95 1.52
N ARG A 47 -10.12 -13.08 2.01
CA ARG A 47 -11.54 -13.50 1.91
C ARG A 47 -12.47 -12.48 2.56
N HIS A 48 -12.11 -11.99 3.73
CA HIS A 48 -12.94 -11.03 4.45
C HIS A 48 -12.91 -9.63 3.83
N VAL A 49 -11.77 -9.15 3.38
CA VAL A 49 -11.68 -7.85 2.69
C VAL A 49 -12.41 -7.92 1.35
N LYS A 50 -12.22 -9.00 0.56
CA LYS A 50 -12.94 -9.26 -0.69
C LYS A 50 -14.45 -9.18 -0.47
N THR A 51 -14.98 -9.96 0.48
CA THR A 51 -16.41 -9.97 0.82
C THR A 51 -16.93 -8.55 1.14
N ARG A 52 -16.20 -7.76 1.92
CA ARG A 52 -16.60 -6.38 2.24
C ARG A 52 -16.63 -5.47 1.02
N VAL A 53 -15.62 -5.59 0.14
CA VAL A 53 -15.55 -4.80 -1.09
C VAL A 53 -16.72 -5.16 -2.02
N GLU A 54 -17.03 -6.43 -2.20
CA GLU A 54 -18.13 -6.90 -3.04
C GLU A 54 -19.52 -6.44 -2.53
N HIS A 55 -19.66 -6.29 -1.22
CA HIS A 55 -20.88 -5.73 -0.62
C HIS A 55 -20.89 -4.19 -0.55
N GLY A 56 -19.95 -3.50 -1.18
CA GLY A 56 -19.84 -2.04 -1.15
C GLY A 56 -19.51 -1.45 0.24
N LYS A 57 -18.98 -2.28 1.16
CA LYS A 57 -18.62 -1.92 2.53
C LYS A 57 -17.13 -1.64 2.71
N ALA A 58 -16.34 -1.75 1.64
CA ALA A 58 -14.93 -1.37 1.67
C ALA A 58 -14.39 -0.98 0.30
N ILE A 59 -13.28 -0.25 0.32
CA ILE A 59 -12.30 -0.10 -0.76
C ILE A 59 -11.00 -0.70 -0.26
N ALA A 60 -10.29 -1.42 -1.12
CA ALA A 60 -8.96 -1.93 -0.83
C ALA A 60 -8.02 -1.50 -1.95
N LEU A 61 -6.92 -0.83 -1.59
CA LEU A 61 -5.82 -0.56 -2.50
C LEU A 61 -4.91 -1.78 -2.58
N ILE A 62 -4.10 -1.82 -3.63
CA ILE A 62 -3.04 -2.82 -3.78
C ILE A 62 -1.72 -2.25 -3.26
N GLY A 63 -1.02 -3.01 -2.42
CA GLY A 63 0.31 -2.68 -1.94
C GLY A 63 1.41 -3.54 -2.58
N ASN A 64 2.66 -3.33 -2.18
CA ASN A 64 3.79 -4.08 -2.75
C ASN A 64 3.78 -5.56 -2.35
N HIS A 65 3.29 -5.93 -1.17
CA HIS A 65 3.14 -7.33 -0.79
C HIS A 65 2.03 -8.04 -1.55
N ASP A 66 0.95 -7.35 -1.89
CA ASP A 66 -0.12 -7.88 -2.73
C ASP A 66 0.38 -8.12 -4.18
N LEU A 67 1.16 -7.17 -4.73
CA LEU A 67 1.84 -7.34 -6.02
C LEU A 67 2.85 -8.49 -5.98
N HIS A 68 3.56 -8.68 -4.85
CA HIS A 68 4.47 -9.79 -4.68
C HIS A 68 3.73 -11.14 -4.69
N LEU A 69 2.58 -11.26 -4.05
CA LEU A 69 1.75 -12.46 -4.13
C LEU A 69 1.39 -12.80 -5.59
N LEU A 70 0.96 -11.81 -6.38
CA LEU A 70 0.66 -12.02 -7.81
C LEU A 70 1.88 -12.52 -8.58
N ALA A 71 3.05 -11.94 -8.34
CA ALA A 71 4.28 -12.32 -9.02
C ALA A 71 4.79 -13.72 -8.62
N VAL A 72 4.60 -14.12 -7.36
CA VAL A 72 4.91 -15.49 -6.91
C VAL A 72 3.94 -16.50 -7.52
N ALA A 73 2.64 -16.21 -7.48
CA ALA A 73 1.62 -17.07 -8.08
C ALA A 73 1.82 -17.27 -9.59
N ALA A 74 2.31 -16.24 -10.28
CA ALA A 74 2.67 -16.28 -11.71
C ALA A 74 4.01 -16.96 -12.01
N GLY A 75 4.77 -17.43 -11.00
CA GLY A 75 6.10 -17.99 -11.17
C GLY A 75 7.18 -16.97 -11.58
N VAL A 76 6.86 -15.67 -11.54
CA VAL A 76 7.80 -14.58 -11.87
C VAL A 76 8.78 -14.35 -10.73
N ARG A 77 8.35 -14.59 -9.50
CA ARG A 77 9.18 -14.52 -8.30
C ARG A 77 9.08 -15.82 -7.52
N ARG A 78 10.09 -16.08 -6.67
CA ARG A 78 10.07 -17.15 -5.69
C ARG A 78 9.69 -16.59 -4.33
N LEU A 79 9.12 -17.42 -3.49
CA LEU A 79 8.97 -17.12 -2.07
C LEU A 79 10.34 -16.83 -1.47
N LYS A 80 10.40 -15.84 -0.61
CA LYS A 80 11.58 -15.46 0.16
C LYS A 80 11.44 -15.96 1.60
N ASP A 81 12.55 -15.98 2.31
CA ASP A 81 12.52 -16.19 3.76
C ASP A 81 11.63 -15.11 4.41
N GLY A 82 10.76 -15.54 5.31
CA GLY A 82 9.77 -14.68 5.95
C GLY A 82 8.49 -14.40 5.14
N ASP A 83 8.35 -14.90 3.88
CA ASP A 83 7.08 -14.86 3.17
C ASP A 83 6.10 -15.91 3.75
N THR A 84 4.85 -15.50 3.96
CA THR A 84 3.78 -16.33 4.53
C THR A 84 2.60 -16.49 3.56
N LEU A 85 2.91 -16.57 2.26
CA LEU A 85 1.91 -16.58 1.18
C LEU A 85 1.39 -17.97 0.83
N GLN A 86 2.01 -19.05 1.36
CA GLN A 86 1.74 -20.42 0.94
C GLN A 86 0.26 -20.80 1.12
N GLU A 87 -0.37 -20.38 2.22
CA GLU A 87 -1.79 -20.68 2.46
C GLU A 87 -2.73 -20.10 1.38
N VAL A 88 -2.38 -18.95 0.78
CA VAL A 88 -3.14 -18.36 -0.32
C VAL A 88 -2.87 -19.12 -1.62
N LEU A 89 -1.62 -19.51 -1.85
CA LEU A 89 -1.21 -20.25 -3.06
C LEU A 89 -1.82 -21.65 -3.12
N ASP A 90 -2.08 -22.27 -1.97
CA ASP A 90 -2.67 -23.60 -1.86
C ASP A 90 -4.21 -23.57 -1.69
N ALA A 91 -4.80 -22.38 -1.60
CA ALA A 91 -6.23 -22.24 -1.36
C ALA A 91 -7.07 -22.75 -2.56
N PRO A 92 -8.21 -23.43 -2.31
CA PRO A 92 -9.08 -23.92 -3.38
C PRO A 92 -9.69 -22.80 -4.22
N ASP A 93 -9.83 -21.61 -3.68
CA ASP A 93 -10.32 -20.37 -4.32
C ASP A 93 -9.18 -19.42 -4.75
N ARG A 94 -7.95 -19.95 -4.86
CA ARG A 94 -6.74 -19.19 -5.22
C ARG A 94 -6.93 -18.31 -6.45
N GLU A 95 -7.42 -18.89 -7.54
CA GLU A 95 -7.56 -18.16 -8.80
C GLU A 95 -8.54 -16.98 -8.69
N GLU A 96 -9.63 -17.18 -7.96
CA GLU A 96 -10.61 -16.11 -7.67
C GLU A 96 -9.98 -14.98 -6.83
N LEU A 97 -9.21 -15.34 -5.81
CA LEU A 97 -8.52 -14.37 -4.94
C LEU A 97 -7.45 -13.58 -5.70
N LEU A 98 -6.65 -14.25 -6.53
CA LEU A 98 -5.63 -13.60 -7.35
C LEU A 98 -6.25 -12.67 -8.41
N ALA A 99 -7.31 -13.11 -9.08
CA ALA A 99 -8.06 -12.27 -10.01
C ALA A 99 -8.66 -11.05 -9.29
N TRP A 100 -9.19 -11.23 -8.09
CA TRP A 100 -9.71 -10.13 -7.28
C TRP A 100 -8.62 -9.12 -6.90
N ILE A 101 -7.44 -9.56 -6.41
CA ILE A 101 -6.31 -8.66 -6.07
C ILE A 101 -5.85 -7.89 -7.31
N ARG A 102 -5.69 -8.58 -8.44
CA ARG A 102 -5.27 -7.99 -9.73
C ARG A 102 -6.14 -6.80 -10.14
N ASN A 103 -7.38 -6.81 -9.72
CA ASN A 103 -8.37 -5.76 -10.00
C ASN A 103 -8.49 -4.70 -8.88
N ARG A 104 -7.52 -4.59 -7.96
CA ARG A 104 -7.54 -3.52 -6.94
C ARG A 104 -6.87 -2.26 -7.47
N PRO A 105 -7.42 -1.07 -7.15
CA PRO A 105 -6.82 0.21 -7.54
C PRO A 105 -5.51 0.46 -6.78
N LEU A 106 -4.59 1.23 -7.40
CA LEU A 106 -3.37 1.69 -6.75
C LEU A 106 -3.55 3.01 -6.01
N ALA A 107 -4.57 3.79 -6.37
CA ALA A 107 -4.93 5.05 -5.72
C ALA A 107 -6.45 5.20 -5.68
N HIS A 108 -6.95 5.96 -4.72
CA HIS A 108 -8.35 6.32 -4.60
C HIS A 108 -8.47 7.77 -4.09
N PHE A 109 -9.49 8.48 -4.53
CA PHE A 109 -9.78 9.83 -4.05
C PHE A 109 -11.24 9.95 -3.65
N GLU A 110 -11.47 10.37 -2.42
CA GLU A 110 -12.82 10.51 -1.85
C GLU A 110 -12.79 11.57 -0.74
N ASP A 111 -13.86 12.36 -0.62
CA ASP A 111 -14.06 13.38 0.43
C ASP A 111 -12.86 14.36 0.54
N GLY A 112 -12.21 14.68 -0.59
CA GLY A 112 -11.07 15.58 -0.61
C GLY A 112 -9.76 14.99 -0.11
N VAL A 113 -9.70 13.67 0.08
CA VAL A 113 -8.52 12.92 0.56
C VAL A 113 -8.05 11.96 -0.51
N LEU A 114 -6.75 11.94 -0.76
CA LEU A 114 -6.09 10.99 -1.64
C LEU A 114 -5.55 9.81 -0.80
N PHE A 115 -5.83 8.59 -1.24
CA PHE A 115 -5.35 7.36 -0.63
C PHE A 115 -4.39 6.67 -1.61
N VAL A 116 -3.20 6.32 -1.13
CA VAL A 116 -2.19 5.55 -1.85
C VAL A 116 -1.56 4.55 -0.89
N HIS A 117 -0.88 3.52 -1.41
CA HIS A 117 -0.19 2.62 -0.49
C HIS A 117 1.11 3.24 0.06
N ALA A 118 1.99 3.78 -0.78
CA ALA A 118 3.28 4.33 -0.32
C ALA A 118 3.37 5.86 -0.47
N GLY A 119 3.40 6.39 -1.69
CA GLY A 119 3.56 7.84 -1.84
C GLY A 119 3.20 8.37 -3.22
N VAL A 120 3.41 9.68 -3.38
CA VAL A 120 3.11 10.43 -4.60
C VAL A 120 4.34 11.24 -5.01
N LEU A 121 4.72 11.19 -6.27
CA LEU A 121 5.87 11.95 -6.74
C LEU A 121 5.56 13.46 -6.84
N PRO A 122 6.58 14.32 -6.66
CA PRO A 122 6.38 15.76 -6.54
C PRO A 122 5.56 16.42 -7.65
N PRO A 123 5.76 16.12 -8.95
CA PRO A 123 5.02 16.81 -10.01
C PRO A 123 3.56 16.36 -10.15
N TRP A 124 3.17 15.25 -9.52
CA TRP A 124 1.85 14.67 -9.75
C TRP A 124 0.75 15.38 -8.96
N THR A 125 -0.24 15.91 -9.67
CA THR A 125 -1.50 16.34 -9.06
C THR A 125 -2.34 15.13 -8.64
N VAL A 126 -3.47 15.37 -7.98
CA VAL A 126 -4.44 14.30 -7.65
C VAL A 126 -4.93 13.61 -8.93
N GLU A 127 -5.34 14.41 -9.92
CA GLU A 127 -5.87 13.91 -11.19
C GLU A 127 -4.81 13.10 -11.94
N GLN A 128 -3.57 13.59 -11.99
CA GLN A 128 -2.47 12.86 -12.62
C GLN A 128 -2.15 11.57 -11.87
N THR A 129 -2.15 11.59 -10.53
CA THR A 129 -1.94 10.39 -9.72
C THR A 129 -3.00 9.32 -10.01
N LEU A 130 -4.27 9.70 -10.07
CA LEU A 130 -5.36 8.78 -10.37
C LEU A 130 -5.28 8.23 -11.79
N SER A 131 -4.95 9.09 -12.77
CA SER A 131 -4.77 8.66 -14.16
C SER A 131 -3.63 7.66 -14.32
N LEU A 132 -2.48 7.91 -13.68
CA LEU A 132 -1.33 7.02 -13.69
C LEU A 132 -1.61 5.70 -12.95
N ALA A 133 -2.32 5.76 -11.84
CA ALA A 133 -2.78 4.58 -11.11
C ALA A 133 -3.68 3.70 -11.98
N ASP A 134 -4.57 4.32 -12.77
CA ASP A 134 -5.45 3.62 -13.71
C ASP A 134 -4.70 3.01 -14.91
N GLU A 135 -3.64 3.66 -15.41
CA GLU A 135 -2.76 3.07 -16.44
C GLU A 135 -2.15 1.74 -15.93
N VAL A 136 -1.63 1.71 -14.71
CA VAL A 136 -1.07 0.50 -14.10
C VAL A 136 -2.18 -0.54 -13.83
N HIS A 137 -3.32 -0.11 -13.29
CA HIS A 137 -4.45 -1.00 -13.01
C HIS A 137 -4.93 -1.71 -14.28
N ARG A 138 -5.12 -0.97 -15.38
CA ARG A 138 -5.51 -1.56 -16.68
C ARG A 138 -4.47 -2.54 -17.21
N SER A 139 -3.18 -2.19 -17.09
CA SER A 139 -2.09 -3.08 -17.52
C SER A 139 -2.03 -4.35 -16.68
N LEU A 140 -2.27 -4.24 -15.37
CA LEU A 140 -2.29 -5.39 -14.46
C LEU A 140 -3.54 -6.26 -14.69
N ALA A 141 -4.70 -5.66 -14.90
CA ALA A 141 -5.96 -6.37 -15.14
C ALA A 141 -5.97 -7.15 -16.45
N ALA A 142 -5.31 -6.61 -17.50
CA ALA A 142 -5.20 -7.23 -18.82
C ALA A 142 -3.96 -8.15 -18.98
N ASP A 143 -3.22 -8.42 -17.92
CA ASP A 143 -1.94 -9.15 -17.95
C ASP A 143 -2.15 -10.68 -17.92
N ASP A 144 -2.79 -11.22 -18.94
CA ASP A 144 -3.14 -12.65 -19.01
C ASP A 144 -1.90 -13.56 -19.09
N ASP A 145 -0.83 -13.11 -19.73
CA ASP A 145 0.44 -13.84 -19.89
C ASP A 145 1.51 -13.48 -18.82
N ASN A 146 1.16 -12.64 -17.85
CA ASN A 146 2.06 -12.14 -16.81
C ASN A 146 3.26 -11.32 -17.36
N ALA A 147 3.15 -10.73 -18.54
CA ALA A 147 4.22 -9.94 -19.14
C ALA A 147 4.50 -8.69 -18.32
N PHE A 148 3.47 -8.00 -17.84
CA PHE A 148 3.61 -6.84 -16.98
C PHE A 148 4.25 -7.21 -15.63
N LEU A 149 3.79 -8.28 -14.97
CA LEU A 149 4.36 -8.76 -13.72
C LEU A 149 5.88 -9.05 -13.85
N ARG A 150 6.33 -9.59 -14.99
CA ARG A 150 7.75 -9.80 -15.27
C ARG A 150 8.53 -8.48 -15.39
N GLN A 151 7.91 -7.41 -15.89
CA GLN A 151 8.54 -6.13 -16.21
C GLN A 151 8.41 -5.08 -15.09
N MET A 152 7.49 -5.27 -14.14
CA MET A 152 7.22 -4.25 -13.11
C MET A 152 8.33 -4.14 -12.06
N TYR A 153 9.21 -5.14 -11.94
CA TYR A 153 10.31 -5.12 -10.97
C TYR A 153 11.52 -4.34 -11.49
N GLY A 154 12.23 -3.74 -10.56
CA GLY A 154 13.42 -2.94 -10.79
C GLY A 154 13.30 -1.58 -10.13
N ASP A 155 14.44 -0.93 -9.88
CA ASP A 155 14.48 0.38 -9.22
C ASP A 155 14.59 1.53 -10.24
N GLU A 156 14.78 1.20 -11.52
CA GLU A 156 14.86 2.17 -12.61
C GLU A 156 13.65 2.06 -13.57
N PRO A 157 13.17 3.20 -14.07
CA PRO A 157 13.63 4.55 -13.79
C PRO A 157 13.24 5.00 -12.37
N SER A 158 14.20 5.57 -11.64
CA SER A 158 13.98 6.11 -10.29
C SER A 158 13.38 7.53 -10.31
N ARG A 159 13.41 8.21 -11.47
CA ARG A 159 12.89 9.55 -11.64
C ARG A 159 11.75 9.56 -12.65
N TRP A 160 10.69 10.32 -12.32
CA TRP A 160 9.60 10.58 -13.24
C TRP A 160 10.02 11.54 -14.34
N SER A 161 9.60 11.25 -15.57
CA SER A 161 9.53 12.17 -16.71
C SER A 161 8.23 11.90 -17.46
N ASP A 162 7.61 12.94 -17.98
CA ASP A 162 6.42 12.81 -18.82
C ASP A 162 6.70 12.07 -20.14
N ASP A 163 7.98 12.00 -20.54
CA ASP A 163 8.44 11.26 -21.73
C ASP A 163 8.56 9.74 -21.49
N LEU A 164 8.40 9.27 -20.24
CA LEU A 164 8.41 7.83 -19.95
C LEU A 164 7.25 7.14 -20.67
N THR A 165 7.55 6.00 -21.30
CA THR A 165 6.59 5.19 -22.04
C THR A 165 6.70 3.70 -21.67
N GLY A 166 5.69 2.92 -22.05
CA GLY A 166 5.71 1.46 -21.87
C GLY A 166 5.99 1.00 -20.44
N ASN A 167 6.77 -0.08 -20.30
CA ASN A 167 7.05 -0.69 -19.00
C ASN A 167 7.84 0.20 -18.05
N ASP A 168 8.70 1.07 -18.55
CA ASP A 168 9.47 2.00 -17.70
C ASP A 168 8.55 3.02 -17.03
N ARG A 169 7.57 3.56 -17.78
CA ARG A 169 6.53 4.43 -17.23
C ARG A 169 5.72 3.71 -16.14
N LEU A 170 5.20 2.53 -16.44
CA LEU A 170 4.40 1.75 -15.50
C LEU A 170 5.19 1.34 -14.25
N ARG A 171 6.46 0.94 -14.41
CA ARG A 171 7.35 0.60 -13.30
C ARG A 171 7.62 1.79 -12.38
N CYS A 172 7.87 2.97 -12.96
CA CYS A 172 8.04 4.19 -12.19
C CYS A 172 6.79 4.49 -11.35
N VAL A 173 5.60 4.35 -11.94
CA VAL A 173 4.31 4.55 -11.23
C VAL A 173 4.12 3.51 -10.11
N VAL A 174 4.37 2.23 -10.39
CA VAL A 174 4.30 1.18 -9.36
C VAL A 174 5.24 1.50 -8.20
N ASN A 175 6.50 1.84 -8.50
CA ASN A 175 7.49 2.15 -7.47
C ASN A 175 7.07 3.36 -6.62
N ALA A 176 6.52 4.40 -7.23
CA ALA A 176 6.03 5.56 -6.50
C ALA A 176 4.84 5.23 -5.61
N LEU A 177 3.80 4.61 -6.17
CA LEU A 177 2.55 4.36 -5.45
C LEU A 177 2.65 3.23 -4.41
N THR A 178 3.64 2.33 -4.54
CA THR A 178 3.73 1.15 -3.66
C THR A 178 5.05 0.99 -2.90
N ARG A 179 6.10 1.81 -3.17
CA ARG A 179 7.42 1.58 -2.57
C ARG A 179 8.17 2.82 -2.07
N VAL A 180 7.86 4.00 -2.59
CA VAL A 180 8.63 5.21 -2.27
C VAL A 180 8.52 5.60 -0.80
N ARG A 181 9.66 5.98 -0.23
CA ARG A 181 9.79 6.58 1.10
C ARG A 181 10.51 7.93 1.00
N LEU A 182 11.69 7.90 0.42
CA LEU A 182 12.57 9.07 0.28
C LEU A 182 12.73 9.48 -1.18
N LEU A 183 12.94 10.75 -1.37
CA LEU A 183 13.33 11.37 -2.64
C LEU A 183 14.64 12.13 -2.45
N SER A 184 15.54 12.03 -3.43
CA SER A 184 16.68 12.90 -3.55
C SER A 184 16.24 14.33 -3.91
N PRO A 185 17.13 15.35 -3.76
CA PRO A 185 16.78 16.75 -4.06
C PRO A 185 16.31 17.00 -5.49
N ASP A 186 16.68 16.14 -6.41
CA ASP A 186 16.29 16.18 -7.82
C ASP A 186 15.07 15.30 -8.14
N GLY A 187 14.40 14.77 -7.10
CA GLY A 187 13.15 14.02 -7.21
C GLY A 187 13.28 12.55 -7.59
N ALA A 188 14.49 11.98 -7.57
CA ALA A 188 14.66 10.54 -7.80
C ALA A 188 14.27 9.74 -6.53
N MET A 189 13.60 8.61 -6.72
CA MET A 189 13.19 7.72 -5.63
C MET A 189 14.40 6.97 -5.06
N ASN A 190 14.61 7.06 -3.75
CA ASN A 190 15.50 6.17 -3.02
C ASN A 190 14.68 4.95 -2.51
N LEU A 191 14.69 3.87 -3.30
CA LEU A 191 13.93 2.65 -3.00
C LEU A 191 14.68 1.65 -2.11
N LYS A 192 15.92 1.97 -1.72
CA LYS A 192 16.78 1.09 -0.90
C LYS A 192 16.64 1.38 0.59
N HIS A 193 16.35 2.63 0.96
CA HIS A 193 16.22 3.02 2.35
C HIS A 193 14.95 2.43 2.97
N LYS A 194 15.08 1.73 4.10
CA LYS A 194 13.98 1.11 4.84
C LYS A 194 13.79 1.69 6.25
N GLY A 195 14.79 2.39 6.77
CA GLY A 195 14.80 2.99 8.10
C GLY A 195 13.92 4.23 8.24
N LYS A 196 14.12 4.96 9.32
CA LYS A 196 13.39 6.22 9.61
C LYS A 196 13.87 7.37 8.73
N ALA A 197 13.04 8.39 8.61
CA ALA A 197 13.36 9.60 7.85
C ALA A 197 14.61 10.34 8.38
N ASN A 198 14.83 10.32 9.69
CA ASN A 198 16.02 10.95 10.30
C ASN A 198 17.33 10.16 10.07
N GLU A 199 17.24 8.94 9.55
CA GLU A 199 18.38 8.09 9.16
C GLU A 199 18.65 8.18 7.65
N ALA A 200 17.92 9.06 6.94
CA ALA A 200 18.02 9.23 5.51
C ALA A 200 19.44 9.65 5.08
N PRO A 201 19.91 9.23 3.89
CA PRO A 201 21.12 9.78 3.30
C PRO A 201 21.05 11.32 3.20
N ARG A 202 22.22 11.95 3.32
CA ARG A 202 22.29 13.42 3.30
C ARG A 202 21.69 13.99 2.00
N GLY A 203 20.68 14.84 2.17
CA GLY A 203 19.97 15.50 1.09
C GLY A 203 18.68 14.82 0.67
N ASP A 204 18.50 13.54 0.99
CA ASP A 204 17.21 12.87 0.75
C ASP A 204 16.17 13.35 1.77
N VAL A 205 14.94 13.47 1.31
CA VAL A 205 13.80 13.90 2.14
C VAL A 205 12.63 12.92 1.97
N PRO A 206 11.77 12.76 2.97
CA PRO A 206 10.51 12.06 2.78
C PRO A 206 9.75 12.61 1.58
N TRP A 207 9.12 11.74 0.80
CA TRP A 207 8.39 12.15 -0.40
C TRP A 207 7.37 13.27 -0.11
N PHE A 208 6.76 13.23 1.07
CA PHE A 208 5.74 14.20 1.49
C PHE A 208 6.32 15.55 1.94
N ASP A 209 7.61 15.63 2.23
CA ASP A 209 8.32 16.86 2.61
C ASP A 209 9.05 17.50 1.41
N HIS A 210 8.97 16.89 0.23
CA HIS A 210 9.60 17.46 -0.96
C HIS A 210 8.97 18.83 -1.32
N PRO A 211 9.77 19.90 -1.51
CA PRO A 211 9.26 21.26 -1.63
C PRO A 211 8.37 21.50 -2.86
N GLN A 212 8.54 20.69 -3.91
CA GLN A 212 7.77 20.80 -5.16
C GLN A 212 6.54 19.89 -5.19
N ARG A 213 6.11 19.32 -4.06
CA ARG A 213 4.96 18.41 -4.03
C ARG A 213 3.67 19.12 -4.46
N ALA A 214 3.11 18.71 -5.59
CA ALA A 214 1.87 19.28 -6.13
C ALA A 214 0.64 18.98 -5.25
N THR A 215 0.62 17.85 -4.54
CA THR A 215 -0.46 17.45 -3.61
C THR A 215 -0.34 18.05 -2.22
N ARG A 216 0.48 19.10 -1.99
CA ARG A 216 0.72 19.68 -0.64
C ARG A 216 -0.54 20.18 0.05
N ASP A 217 -1.54 20.64 -0.72
CA ASP A 217 -2.78 21.19 -0.21
C ASP A 217 -3.90 20.14 -0.12
N THR A 218 -3.62 18.91 -0.54
CA THR A 218 -4.54 17.77 -0.44
C THR A 218 -4.04 16.80 0.63
N PRO A 219 -4.87 16.41 1.60
CA PRO A 219 -4.52 15.35 2.53
C PRO A 219 -4.27 14.03 1.79
N VAL A 220 -3.14 13.39 2.09
CA VAL A 220 -2.79 12.07 1.58
C VAL A 220 -2.70 11.09 2.74
N VAL A 221 -3.45 9.99 2.67
CA VAL A 221 -3.39 8.89 3.63
C VAL A 221 -2.66 7.72 2.99
N PHE A 222 -1.68 7.14 3.70
CA PHE A 222 -0.83 6.09 3.17
C PHE A 222 -0.42 5.06 4.24
N GLY A 223 0.16 3.94 3.83
CA GLY A 223 0.71 2.86 4.63
C GLY A 223 2.21 2.68 4.45
N HIS A 224 2.68 1.44 4.22
CA HIS A 224 4.00 1.06 3.72
C HIS A 224 5.22 1.38 4.60
N TRP A 225 5.24 2.47 5.34
CA TRP A 225 6.45 2.93 6.04
C TRP A 225 6.40 2.67 7.55
N SER A 226 6.41 1.39 7.93
CA SER A 226 6.30 0.96 9.33
C SER A 226 7.38 1.54 10.24
N ALA A 227 8.61 1.73 9.74
CA ALA A 227 9.71 2.30 10.52
C ALA A 227 9.43 3.73 10.99
N GLU A 228 8.65 4.53 10.24
CA GLU A 228 8.26 5.89 10.62
C GLU A 228 7.13 5.90 11.66
N GLY A 229 6.35 4.81 11.70
CA GLY A 229 5.23 4.68 12.61
C GLY A 229 4.05 5.58 12.25
N LEU A 230 3.26 5.92 13.27
CA LEU A 230 2.09 6.79 13.08
C LEU A 230 2.52 8.22 12.74
N MET A 231 2.08 8.69 11.60
CA MET A 231 2.21 10.09 11.21
C MET A 231 0.81 10.71 11.08
N ALA A 232 0.57 11.81 11.78
CA ALA A 232 -0.71 12.50 11.75
C ALA A 232 -0.48 14.02 11.60
N ARG A 233 -0.20 14.45 10.36
CA ARG A 233 -0.07 15.87 9.99
C ARG A 233 -1.36 16.34 9.29
N SER A 234 -1.52 17.64 9.10
CA SER A 234 -2.72 18.21 8.45
C SER A 234 -2.96 17.70 7.04
N ASN A 235 -1.88 17.46 6.27
CA ASN A 235 -1.92 17.08 4.86
C ASN A 235 -1.23 15.75 4.54
N VAL A 236 -0.78 15.00 5.56
CA VAL A 236 -0.12 13.69 5.39
C VAL A 236 -0.42 12.82 6.61
N ILE A 237 -0.96 11.62 6.39
CA ILE A 237 -1.31 10.69 7.44
C ILE A 237 -0.78 9.30 7.07
N GLY A 238 0.24 8.84 7.80
CA GLY A 238 0.83 7.50 7.65
C GLY A 238 0.25 6.56 8.71
N LEU A 239 -0.34 5.44 8.28
CA LEU A 239 -1.07 4.52 9.13
C LEU A 239 -0.38 3.17 9.34
N ASP A 240 0.74 2.89 8.64
CA ASP A 240 1.52 1.68 8.90
C ASP A 240 2.28 1.84 10.22
N THR A 241 1.79 1.21 11.23
CA THR A 241 2.34 1.24 12.59
C THR A 241 2.92 -0.09 13.02
N GLY A 242 3.27 -0.93 12.04
CA GLY A 242 4.06 -2.12 12.23
C GLY A 242 3.36 -3.26 12.96
N CYS A 243 2.07 -3.51 12.68
CA CYS A 243 1.31 -4.57 13.37
C CYS A 243 2.05 -5.91 13.36
N VAL A 244 2.52 -6.37 12.21
CA VAL A 244 3.19 -7.66 12.05
C VAL A 244 4.53 -7.75 12.81
N TRP A 245 5.13 -6.61 13.13
CA TRP A 245 6.39 -6.46 13.86
C TRP A 245 6.19 -6.26 15.39
N GLY A 246 5.01 -6.53 15.92
CA GLY A 246 4.70 -6.29 17.33
C GLY A 246 4.34 -4.85 17.69
N GLY A 247 4.13 -4.00 16.69
CA GLY A 247 3.65 -2.63 16.88
C GLY A 247 2.13 -2.56 17.05
N LYS A 248 1.49 -1.67 16.30
CA LYS A 248 0.04 -1.45 16.39
C LYS A 248 -0.61 -1.59 15.03
N LEU A 249 -1.89 -1.96 15.01
CA LEU A 249 -2.77 -1.72 13.87
C LEU A 249 -3.54 -0.43 14.11
N THR A 250 -3.53 0.45 13.11
CA THR A 250 -4.12 1.79 13.22
C THR A 250 -5.30 1.95 12.28
N ALA A 251 -6.38 2.52 12.81
CA ALA A 251 -7.54 3.00 12.05
C ALA A 251 -7.70 4.51 12.22
N LEU A 252 -7.96 5.21 11.13
CA LEU A 252 -8.31 6.64 11.10
C LEU A 252 -9.78 6.77 10.73
N ARG A 253 -10.60 7.41 11.57
CA ARG A 253 -11.94 7.81 11.16
C ARG A 253 -11.86 9.04 10.26
N LEU A 254 -12.36 8.91 9.02
CA LEU A 254 -12.13 9.90 7.96
C LEU A 254 -12.79 11.27 8.29
N GLN A 255 -13.96 11.27 8.93
CA GLN A 255 -14.78 12.44 9.15
C GLN A 255 -14.16 13.47 10.10
N ASP A 256 -13.47 13.02 11.14
CA ASP A 256 -12.90 13.89 12.19
C ASP A 256 -11.43 13.59 12.50
N ARG A 257 -10.83 12.68 11.74
CA ARG A 257 -9.44 12.22 11.91
C ARG A 257 -9.13 11.60 13.28
N ALA A 258 -10.15 11.07 13.97
CA ALA A 258 -9.95 10.33 15.19
C ALA A 258 -9.18 9.04 14.91
N LEU A 259 -8.16 8.78 15.74
CA LEU A 259 -7.27 7.61 15.63
C LEU A 259 -7.66 6.54 16.64
N PHE A 260 -7.67 5.31 16.18
CA PHE A 260 -7.91 4.12 16.99
C PHE A 260 -6.76 3.15 16.75
N GLN A 261 -6.21 2.61 17.81
CA GLN A 261 -5.06 1.71 17.72
C GLN A 261 -5.28 0.46 18.56
N ARG A 262 -4.75 -0.66 18.06
CA ARG A 262 -4.70 -1.94 18.78
C ARG A 262 -3.28 -2.45 18.77
N ASP A 263 -2.76 -2.82 19.94
CA ASP A 263 -1.47 -3.52 20.04
C ASP A 263 -1.56 -4.89 19.34
N CYS A 264 -0.54 -5.22 18.58
CA CYS A 264 -0.43 -6.45 17.83
C CYS A 264 0.63 -7.38 18.43
N PRO A 265 0.47 -8.71 18.34
CA PRO A 265 1.54 -9.63 18.66
C PRO A 265 2.69 -9.48 17.65
N GLU A 266 3.90 -9.69 18.10
CA GLU A 266 5.05 -9.83 17.19
C GLU A 266 4.95 -11.17 16.45
N LEU A 267 4.74 -11.13 15.15
CA LEU A 267 4.63 -12.31 14.29
C LEU A 267 5.90 -12.54 13.47
N GLN A 268 6.66 -11.49 13.22
CA GLN A 268 7.92 -11.48 12.49
C GLN A 268 8.92 -10.58 13.21
N THR A 269 10.19 -10.92 13.14
CA THR A 269 11.27 -10.01 13.54
C THR A 269 11.58 -9.09 12.38
N ALA A 270 11.67 -7.78 12.63
CA ALA A 270 12.04 -6.82 11.58
C ALA A 270 13.44 -7.18 11.04
N GLU A 271 13.56 -7.31 9.74
CA GLU A 271 14.87 -7.47 9.09
C GLU A 271 15.63 -6.14 9.25
N GLU A 272 16.84 -6.19 9.84
CA GLU A 272 17.76 -5.07 9.94
C GLU A 272 18.26 -4.56 8.57
#